data_8d06b97849eb1350b73c6afaf2f113bc
#
_entry.id   8d06b97849eb1350b73c6afaf2f113bc
#
_cell.length_a   1.000
_cell.length_b   1.000
_cell.length_c   1.000
_cell.angle_alpha   90.00
_cell.angle_beta   90.00
_cell.angle_gamma   90.00
#
_symmetry.space_group_name_H-M   'P 1'
#
loop_
_entity.id
_entity.type
_entity.pdbx_description
1 polymer ?
#
loop_
_entity_poly.entity_id
_entity_poly.type
_entity_poly.pdbx_seq_one_letter_code
_entity_poly.pdbx_strand_id
1 'polypeptide(L)'
;MKDLIVATNPKSSFAEAIKLIKTNVTFSSIGTGFKTILMTSPESGDGKSFLIANLASAFAQEGKKVLVIDADLRKGRQHKIFGLERENAFGYSNLILSVAQNQSLIYNGLDAQLFSYIKETAVKGVSLLPSGPTPPNPLELLASDTNQIILTHLKKYFDVIFIDCPPALGLSDALVMSKFSDVNIVTISNAKTKIDQLEDVKKNFERVNSKITGVVINKAKVKASSYSSYYTNDKYYTDNNLKSVK
;
A
#
# COMPACT_ATOMS: atom_id res chain seq x y z
N MET A 1 -8.22 -8.64 12.05
CA MET A 1 -7.19 -9.49 11.41
C MET A 1 -7.70 -10.40 10.28
N LYS A 2 -9.03 -10.54 10.06
CA LYS A 2 -9.56 -11.34 8.93
C LYS A 2 -9.09 -10.86 7.55
N ASP A 3 -8.77 -9.59 7.42
CA ASP A 3 -8.36 -8.97 6.15
C ASP A 3 -6.86 -9.12 5.83
N LEU A 4 -6.05 -9.58 6.80
CA LEU A 4 -4.60 -9.75 6.64
C LEU A 4 -4.26 -11.19 6.25
N ILE A 5 -4.72 -11.61 5.07
CA ILE A 5 -4.64 -13.00 4.61
C ILE A 5 -3.18 -13.46 4.47
N VAL A 6 -2.31 -12.61 3.95
CA VAL A 6 -0.88 -12.95 3.80
C VAL A 6 -0.22 -13.25 5.14
N ALA A 7 -0.61 -12.54 6.20
CA ALA A 7 -0.09 -12.76 7.55
C ALA A 7 -0.72 -13.98 8.23
N THR A 8 -2.04 -14.23 8.01
CA THR A 8 -2.80 -15.29 8.70
C THR A 8 -2.83 -16.62 7.96
N ASN A 9 -2.76 -16.61 6.63
CA ASN A 9 -2.75 -17.79 5.77
C ASN A 9 -1.78 -17.61 4.58
N PRO A 10 -0.45 -17.66 4.82
CA PRO A 10 0.57 -17.34 3.83
C PRO A 10 0.68 -18.34 2.67
N LYS A 11 0.01 -19.50 2.77
CA LYS A 11 -0.01 -20.54 1.71
C LYS A 11 -1.29 -20.51 0.87
N SER A 12 -2.20 -19.55 1.10
CA SER A 12 -3.42 -19.42 0.31
C SER A 12 -3.12 -18.97 -1.11
N SER A 13 -3.99 -19.32 -2.05
CA SER A 13 -3.90 -18.84 -3.44
C SER A 13 -3.90 -17.32 -3.55
N PHE A 14 -4.59 -16.65 -2.63
CA PHE A 14 -4.56 -15.19 -2.54
C PHE A 14 -3.17 -14.69 -2.10
N ALA A 15 -2.55 -15.31 -1.09
CA ALA A 15 -1.22 -14.93 -0.64
C ALA A 15 -0.17 -15.12 -1.76
N GLU A 16 -0.28 -16.19 -2.55
CA GLU A 16 0.59 -16.41 -3.72
C GLU A 16 0.37 -15.34 -4.79
N ALA A 17 -0.87 -14.94 -5.07
CA ALA A 17 -1.15 -13.83 -5.98
C ALA A 17 -0.54 -12.50 -5.49
N ILE A 18 -0.59 -12.22 -4.18
CA ILE A 18 0.05 -11.03 -3.59
C ILE A 18 1.58 -11.10 -3.74
N LYS A 19 2.19 -12.26 -3.51
CA LYS A 19 3.65 -12.45 -3.72
C LYS A 19 4.04 -12.20 -5.19
N LEU A 20 3.22 -12.63 -6.14
CA LEU A 20 3.44 -12.35 -7.55
C LEU A 20 3.35 -10.85 -7.86
N ILE A 21 2.35 -10.14 -7.33
CA ILE A 21 2.24 -8.70 -7.47
C ILE A 21 3.48 -8.02 -6.87
N LYS A 22 3.91 -8.40 -5.66
CA LYS A 22 5.13 -7.90 -5.03
C LYS A 22 6.35 -8.07 -5.93
N THR A 23 6.52 -9.28 -6.49
CA THR A 23 7.62 -9.60 -7.41
C THR A 23 7.60 -8.69 -8.63
N ASN A 24 6.44 -8.51 -9.27
CA ASN A 24 6.28 -7.64 -10.43
C ASN A 24 6.61 -6.17 -10.10
N VAL A 25 6.17 -5.66 -8.94
CA VAL A 25 6.49 -4.32 -8.46
C VAL A 25 8.01 -4.16 -8.26
N THR A 26 8.66 -5.15 -7.65
CA THR A 26 10.11 -5.13 -7.44
C THR A 26 10.86 -5.12 -8.78
N PHE A 27 10.45 -5.94 -9.73
CA PHE A 27 11.09 -6.01 -11.05
C PHE A 27 10.84 -4.77 -11.91
N SER A 28 9.67 -4.12 -11.79
CA SER A 28 9.37 -2.89 -12.55
C SER A 28 10.29 -1.71 -12.20
N SER A 29 11.01 -1.82 -11.09
CA SER A 29 11.90 -0.78 -10.57
C SER A 29 13.37 -1.22 -10.51
N ILE A 30 13.75 -2.28 -11.24
CA ILE A 30 15.16 -2.72 -11.34
C ILE A 30 15.98 -1.60 -11.99
N GLY A 31 17.07 -1.24 -11.32
CA GLY A 31 18.00 -0.19 -11.76
C GLY A 31 17.70 1.20 -11.21
N THR A 32 16.45 1.53 -10.85
CA THR A 32 16.10 2.81 -10.22
C THR A 32 15.89 2.69 -8.71
N GLY A 33 15.47 1.51 -8.25
CA GLY A 33 15.01 1.30 -6.89
C GLY A 33 13.67 2.02 -6.63
N PHE A 34 13.05 1.75 -5.50
CA PHE A 34 11.89 2.49 -5.00
C PHE A 34 11.85 2.43 -3.48
N LYS A 35 11.21 3.42 -2.89
CA LYS A 35 10.84 3.42 -1.46
C LYS A 35 9.35 3.66 -1.25
N THR A 36 8.69 4.34 -2.17
CA THR A 36 7.28 4.71 -2.03
C THR A 36 6.43 4.09 -3.15
N ILE A 37 5.34 3.45 -2.74
CA ILE A 37 4.34 2.83 -3.61
C ILE A 37 3.00 3.47 -3.30
N LEU A 38 2.49 4.26 -4.22
CA LEU A 38 1.13 4.79 -4.14
C LEU A 38 0.15 3.82 -4.76
N MET A 39 -0.96 3.59 -4.11
CA MET A 39 -2.08 2.84 -4.67
C MET A 39 -3.36 3.66 -4.63
N THR A 40 -4.03 3.71 -5.75
CA THR A 40 -5.36 4.30 -5.93
C THR A 40 -6.25 3.37 -6.74
N SER A 41 -7.48 3.79 -7.02
CA SER A 41 -8.45 3.07 -7.84
C SER A 41 -9.33 4.06 -8.59
N PRO A 42 -10.01 3.68 -9.69
CA PRO A 42 -11.01 4.53 -10.30
C PRO A 42 -12.15 4.88 -9.34
N GLU A 43 -12.69 3.89 -8.63
CA GLU A 43 -13.83 4.05 -7.74
C GLU A 43 -13.57 3.50 -6.33
N SER A 44 -14.45 3.88 -5.42
CA SER A 44 -14.46 3.31 -4.06
C SER A 44 -14.91 1.85 -4.11
N GLY A 45 -14.27 1.01 -3.27
CA GLY A 45 -14.63 -0.39 -3.17
C GLY A 45 -13.89 -1.33 -4.13
N ASP A 46 -12.92 -0.85 -4.91
CA ASP A 46 -12.09 -1.71 -5.78
C ASP A 46 -11.08 -2.57 -5.00
N GLY A 47 -10.93 -2.30 -3.70
CA GLY A 47 -10.15 -3.13 -2.78
C GLY A 47 -8.69 -2.69 -2.61
N LYS A 48 -8.34 -1.45 -2.99
CA LYS A 48 -6.99 -0.90 -2.86
C LYS A 48 -6.40 -1.05 -1.44
N SER A 49 -7.14 -0.60 -0.42
CA SER A 49 -6.67 -0.62 0.99
C SER A 49 -6.40 -2.04 1.50
N PHE A 50 -7.26 -2.99 1.11
CA PHE A 50 -7.07 -4.41 1.42
C PHE A 50 -5.82 -4.98 0.75
N LEU A 51 -5.58 -4.65 -0.53
CA LEU A 51 -4.37 -5.07 -1.25
C LEU A 51 -3.11 -4.48 -0.63
N ILE A 52 -3.13 -3.19 -0.26
CA ILE A 52 -2.00 -2.52 0.41
C ILE A 52 -1.61 -3.25 1.68
N ALA A 53 -2.56 -3.54 2.57
CA ALA A 53 -2.27 -4.20 3.85
C ALA A 53 -1.64 -5.60 3.64
N ASN A 54 -2.08 -6.33 2.62
CA ASN A 54 -1.53 -7.64 2.29
C ASN A 54 -0.18 -7.55 1.57
N LEU A 55 0.03 -6.58 0.69
CA LEU A 55 1.34 -6.31 0.09
C LEU A 55 2.36 -5.88 1.14
N ALA A 56 1.98 -4.98 2.05
CA ALA A 56 2.82 -4.56 3.17
C ALA A 56 3.27 -5.77 4.01
N SER A 57 2.33 -6.68 4.30
CA SER A 57 2.63 -7.94 5.00
C SER A 57 3.61 -8.82 4.21
N ALA A 58 3.49 -8.89 2.89
CA ALA A 58 4.37 -9.69 2.04
C ALA A 58 5.80 -9.12 1.96
N PHE A 59 5.96 -7.80 1.94
CA PHE A 59 7.29 -7.16 2.02
C PHE A 59 7.92 -7.35 3.39
N ALA A 60 7.15 -7.24 4.47
CA ALA A 60 7.63 -7.42 5.84
C ALA A 60 8.08 -8.87 6.12
N GLN A 61 7.48 -9.88 5.48
CA GLN A 61 7.92 -11.28 5.56
C GLN A 61 9.34 -11.48 5.01
N GLU A 62 9.84 -10.59 4.16
CA GLU A 62 11.23 -10.59 3.67
C GLU A 62 12.19 -9.76 4.53
N GLY A 63 11.76 -9.37 5.73
CA GLY A 63 12.58 -8.59 6.66
C GLY A 63 12.61 -7.09 6.39
N LYS A 64 11.79 -6.59 5.46
CA LYS A 64 11.69 -5.15 5.19
C LYS A 64 10.96 -4.42 6.30
N LYS A 65 11.42 -3.21 6.65
CA LYS A 65 10.69 -2.26 7.49
C LYS A 65 9.67 -1.54 6.61
N VAL A 66 8.40 -1.80 6.83
CA VAL A 66 7.31 -1.30 5.99
C VAL A 66 6.45 -0.30 6.77
N LEU A 67 6.16 0.84 6.14
CA LEU A 67 5.16 1.80 6.63
C LEU A 67 3.96 1.80 5.69
N VAL A 68 2.76 1.75 6.24
CA VAL A 68 1.52 2.05 5.52
C VAL A 68 1.05 3.42 5.97
N ILE A 69 0.89 4.35 5.03
CA ILE A 69 0.31 5.68 5.25
C ILE A 69 -1.11 5.67 4.69
N ASP A 70 -2.10 5.93 5.53
CA ASP A 70 -3.48 6.11 5.10
C ASP A 70 -3.69 7.58 4.68
N ALA A 71 -3.47 7.86 3.40
CA ALA A 71 -3.63 9.18 2.81
C ALA A 71 -5.07 9.43 2.26
N ASP A 72 -5.99 8.49 2.44
CA ASP A 72 -7.42 8.74 2.26
C ASP A 72 -7.96 9.49 3.48
N LEU A 73 -7.64 10.79 3.58
CA LEU A 73 -8.04 11.65 4.70
C LEU A 73 -9.57 11.88 4.77
N ARG A 74 -10.32 11.34 3.80
CA ARG A 74 -11.78 11.46 3.74
C ARG A 74 -12.49 10.24 4.28
N LYS A 75 -11.97 9.04 3.93
CA LYS A 75 -12.58 7.75 4.27
C LYS A 75 -11.51 6.70 4.58
N GLY A 76 -10.48 7.09 5.33
CA GLY A 76 -9.39 6.20 5.73
C GLY A 76 -9.89 4.90 6.36
N ARG A 77 -9.25 3.78 6.04
CA ARG A 77 -9.67 2.44 6.46
C ARG A 77 -8.54 1.56 6.99
N GLN A 78 -7.29 1.97 6.83
CA GLN A 78 -6.17 1.14 7.23
C GLN A 78 -6.19 0.80 8.72
N HIS A 79 -6.58 1.76 9.59
CA HIS A 79 -6.74 1.51 11.02
C HIS A 79 -7.72 0.37 11.34
N LYS A 80 -8.80 0.20 10.55
CA LYS A 80 -9.77 -0.91 10.71
C LYS A 80 -9.19 -2.23 10.22
N ILE A 81 -8.48 -2.23 9.09
CA ILE A 81 -7.87 -3.43 8.50
C ILE A 81 -6.82 -4.01 9.45
N PHE A 82 -6.02 -3.13 10.08
CA PHE A 82 -4.98 -3.53 11.03
C PHE A 82 -5.49 -3.75 12.46
N GLY A 83 -6.80 -3.54 12.74
CA GLY A 83 -7.39 -3.73 14.07
C GLY A 83 -6.99 -2.65 15.08
N LEU A 84 -6.77 -1.42 14.59
CA LEU A 84 -6.33 -0.25 15.35
C LEU A 84 -7.41 0.86 15.34
N GLU A 85 -8.67 0.49 15.53
CA GLU A 85 -9.81 1.42 15.39
C GLU A 85 -9.71 2.64 16.32
N ARG A 86 -9.15 2.47 17.52
CA ARG A 86 -9.00 3.54 18.52
C ARG A 86 -7.83 4.47 18.21
N GLU A 87 -6.88 4.04 17.40
CA GLU A 87 -5.65 4.77 17.11
C GLU A 87 -5.82 5.84 16.01
N ASN A 88 -6.99 5.91 15.36
CA ASN A 88 -7.24 6.91 14.32
C ASN A 88 -7.54 8.33 14.84
N ALA A 89 -7.57 8.53 16.16
CA ALA A 89 -7.73 9.86 16.76
C ALA A 89 -6.55 10.79 16.45
N PHE A 90 -5.34 10.22 16.26
CA PHE A 90 -4.12 10.93 15.92
C PHE A 90 -3.45 10.23 14.72
N GLY A 91 -3.36 10.92 13.59
CA GLY A 91 -2.85 10.34 12.37
C GLY A 91 -2.22 11.36 11.42
N TYR A 92 -2.19 11.00 10.14
CA TYR A 92 -1.47 11.75 9.13
C TYR A 92 -1.92 13.20 8.98
N SER A 93 -3.23 13.47 9.04
CA SER A 93 -3.76 14.83 9.00
C SER A 93 -3.25 15.69 10.16
N ASN A 94 -3.27 15.15 11.39
CA ASN A 94 -2.76 15.85 12.56
C ASN A 94 -1.25 16.05 12.49
N LEU A 95 -0.50 15.07 12.01
CA LEU A 95 0.95 15.17 11.86
C LEU A 95 1.32 16.33 10.93
N ILE A 96 0.71 16.39 9.73
CA ILE A 96 1.00 17.47 8.77
C ILE A 96 0.65 18.83 9.39
N LEU A 97 -0.51 18.97 10.02
CA LEU A 97 -0.94 20.21 10.68
C LEU A 97 0.00 20.62 11.81
N SER A 98 0.40 19.67 12.65
CA SER A 98 1.32 19.94 13.78
C SER A 98 2.67 20.45 13.29
N VAL A 99 3.24 19.84 12.25
CA VAL A 99 4.54 20.29 11.69
C VAL A 99 4.37 21.62 10.95
N ALA A 100 3.27 21.86 10.24
CA ALA A 100 2.99 23.12 9.58
C ALA A 100 2.84 24.28 10.56
N GLN A 101 2.22 24.06 11.72
CA GLN A 101 2.04 25.06 12.78
C GLN A 101 3.33 25.31 13.58
N ASN A 102 4.22 24.34 13.62
CA ASN A 102 5.50 24.47 14.35
C ASN A 102 6.68 24.08 13.44
N GLN A 103 7.07 24.99 12.57
CA GLN A 103 8.14 24.76 11.59
C GLN A 103 9.51 24.52 12.25
N SER A 104 9.71 24.90 13.52
CA SER A 104 10.95 24.60 14.24
C SER A 104 11.17 23.09 14.42
N LEU A 105 10.11 22.29 14.39
CA LEU A 105 10.20 20.82 14.40
C LEU A 105 11.00 20.27 13.23
N ILE A 106 10.97 20.94 12.07
CA ILE A 106 11.69 20.51 10.87
C ILE A 106 13.21 20.48 11.13
N TYR A 107 13.69 21.38 11.94
CA TYR A 107 15.11 21.48 12.28
C TYR A 107 15.49 20.69 13.54
N ASN A 108 14.58 20.65 14.52
CA ASN A 108 14.84 20.01 15.81
C ASN A 108 13.59 19.22 16.27
N GLY A 109 13.67 17.89 16.24
CA GLY A 109 12.65 17.03 16.84
C GLY A 109 11.62 16.45 15.89
N LEU A 110 11.78 16.61 14.57
CA LEU A 110 10.86 16.04 13.58
C LEU A 110 10.72 14.52 13.72
N ASP A 111 11.82 13.81 13.96
CA ASP A 111 11.80 12.35 14.10
C ASP A 111 10.93 11.92 15.28
N ALA A 112 11.08 12.53 16.45
CA ALA A 112 10.25 12.23 17.61
C ALA A 112 8.77 12.51 17.32
N GLN A 113 8.49 13.62 16.62
CA GLN A 113 7.14 13.98 16.19
C GLN A 113 6.56 12.93 15.22
N LEU A 114 7.31 12.51 14.19
CA LEU A 114 6.87 11.49 13.24
C LEU A 114 6.50 10.19 13.95
N PHE A 115 7.39 9.68 14.81
CA PHE A 115 7.18 8.41 15.49
C PHE A 115 6.05 8.44 16.53
N SER A 116 5.66 9.60 17.05
CA SER A 116 4.50 9.71 17.96
C SER A 116 3.15 9.40 17.27
N TYR A 117 3.06 9.60 15.96
CA TYR A 117 1.86 9.32 15.16
C TYR A 117 1.87 7.93 14.51
N ILE A 118 3.04 7.29 14.39
CA ILE A 118 3.17 5.96 13.79
C ILE A 118 2.84 4.90 14.83
N LYS A 119 2.01 3.93 14.43
CA LYS A 119 1.53 2.84 15.28
C LYS A 119 2.13 1.52 14.84
N GLU A 120 2.57 0.72 15.79
CA GLU A 120 2.92 -0.68 15.52
C GLU A 120 1.67 -1.49 15.23
N THR A 121 1.77 -2.40 14.27
CA THR A 121 0.66 -3.30 13.94
C THR A 121 0.94 -4.70 14.50
N ALA A 122 -0.08 -5.56 14.49
CA ALA A 122 0.09 -6.97 14.84
C ALA A 122 0.96 -7.76 13.81
N VAL A 123 1.25 -7.17 12.64
CA VAL A 123 2.12 -7.77 11.63
C VAL A 123 3.55 -7.27 11.85
N LYS A 124 4.43 -8.18 12.30
CA LYS A 124 5.84 -7.84 12.56
C LYS A 124 6.48 -7.21 11.32
N GLY A 125 7.12 -6.05 11.51
CA GLY A 125 7.77 -5.30 10.43
C GLY A 125 6.86 -4.34 9.66
N VAL A 126 5.55 -4.29 9.98
CA VAL A 126 4.60 -3.34 9.41
C VAL A 126 4.18 -2.32 10.47
N SER A 127 4.39 -1.04 10.17
CA SER A 127 3.89 0.09 10.95
C SER A 127 2.79 0.82 10.17
N LEU A 128 1.90 1.48 10.88
CA LEU A 128 0.79 2.24 10.30
C LEU A 128 0.84 3.70 10.74
N LEU A 129 0.74 4.61 9.79
CA LEU A 129 0.35 6.00 10.01
C LEU A 129 -1.11 6.14 9.58
N PRO A 130 -2.08 6.11 10.51
CA PRO A 130 -3.50 6.18 10.18
C PRO A 130 -3.86 7.55 9.63
N SER A 131 -5.01 7.70 8.97
CA SER A 131 -5.42 8.96 8.33
C SER A 131 -5.59 10.13 9.32
N GLY A 132 -5.98 9.84 10.53
CA GLY A 132 -6.42 10.86 11.48
C GLY A 132 -7.85 11.35 11.21
N PRO A 133 -8.30 12.41 11.93
CA PRO A 133 -9.56 13.07 11.67
C PRO A 133 -9.56 13.72 10.27
N THR A 134 -10.75 13.76 9.64
CA THR A 134 -10.90 14.42 8.35
C THR A 134 -10.67 15.93 8.49
N PRO A 135 -9.64 16.49 7.82
CA PRO A 135 -9.41 17.94 7.86
C PRO A 135 -10.42 18.70 6.97
N PRO A 136 -10.59 20.01 7.15
CA PRO A 136 -11.45 20.82 6.28
C PRO A 136 -11.05 20.75 4.80
N ASN A 137 -9.75 20.84 4.50
CA ASN A 137 -9.18 20.84 3.15
C ASN A 137 -8.13 19.73 2.97
N PRO A 138 -8.56 18.46 2.75
CA PRO A 138 -7.63 17.34 2.60
C PRO A 138 -6.61 17.53 1.48
N LEU A 139 -7.04 18.04 0.32
CA LEU A 139 -6.18 18.22 -0.85
C LEU A 139 -5.04 19.22 -0.60
N GLU A 140 -5.35 20.37 0.00
CA GLU A 140 -4.34 21.39 0.31
C GLU A 140 -3.31 20.86 1.31
N LEU A 141 -3.78 20.09 2.29
CA LEU A 141 -2.92 19.49 3.30
C LEU A 141 -1.93 18.50 2.65
N LEU A 142 -2.41 17.64 1.76
CA LEU A 142 -1.59 16.68 1.03
C LEU A 142 -0.64 17.35 0.02
N ALA A 143 -1.02 18.52 -0.53
CA ALA A 143 -0.22 19.28 -1.48
C ALA A 143 0.86 20.14 -0.83
N SER A 144 0.88 20.27 0.50
CA SER A 144 1.77 21.18 1.22
C SER A 144 3.24 20.75 1.17
N ASP A 145 4.16 21.71 1.21
CA ASP A 145 5.60 21.46 1.34
C ASP A 145 5.92 20.68 2.63
N THR A 146 5.15 20.92 3.68
CA THR A 146 5.24 20.17 4.95
C THR A 146 5.05 18.68 4.72
N ASN A 147 4.08 18.31 3.89
CA ASN A 147 3.85 16.90 3.53
C ASN A 147 5.05 16.29 2.80
N GLN A 148 5.64 17.02 1.87
CA GLN A 148 6.86 16.60 1.16
C GLN A 148 8.03 16.37 2.12
N ILE A 149 8.23 17.27 3.07
CA ILE A 149 9.28 17.14 4.10
C ILE A 149 9.06 15.89 4.95
N ILE A 150 7.85 15.66 5.41
CA ILE A 150 7.47 14.48 6.19
C ILE A 150 7.79 13.19 5.42
N LEU A 151 7.34 13.08 4.16
CA LEU A 151 7.58 11.90 3.33
C LEU A 151 9.07 11.67 3.08
N THR A 152 9.83 12.75 2.85
CA THR A 152 11.28 12.68 2.66
C THR A 152 11.99 12.16 3.92
N HIS A 153 11.54 12.55 5.11
CA HIS A 153 12.09 12.04 6.36
C HIS A 153 11.72 10.58 6.60
N LEU A 154 10.48 10.20 6.37
CA LEU A 154 10.02 8.81 6.52
C LEU A 154 10.81 7.84 5.64
N LYS A 155 11.22 8.25 4.44
CA LYS A 155 12.08 7.45 3.55
C LYS A 155 13.45 7.08 4.16
N LYS A 156 13.88 7.74 5.23
CA LYS A 156 15.15 7.42 5.93
C LYS A 156 15.00 6.18 6.84
N TYR A 157 13.82 5.93 7.36
CA TYR A 157 13.56 4.92 8.39
C TYR A 157 12.91 3.64 7.89
N PHE A 158 12.24 3.71 6.74
CA PHE A 158 11.52 2.59 6.15
C PHE A 158 12.12 2.17 4.81
N ASP A 159 12.13 0.86 4.57
CA ASP A 159 12.58 0.29 3.30
C ASP A 159 11.50 0.44 2.22
N VAL A 160 10.22 0.31 2.62
CA VAL A 160 9.06 0.47 1.73
C VAL A 160 7.96 1.23 2.45
N ILE A 161 7.39 2.22 1.76
CA ILE A 161 6.27 3.04 2.24
C ILE A 161 5.10 2.87 1.26
N PHE A 162 4.01 2.29 1.70
CA PHE A 162 2.74 2.26 0.96
C PHE A 162 1.92 3.50 1.28
N ILE A 163 1.36 4.13 0.25
CA ILE A 163 0.50 5.31 0.35
C ILE A 163 -0.89 4.93 -0.17
N ASP A 164 -1.85 4.78 0.73
CA ASP A 164 -3.25 4.47 0.40
C ASP A 164 -4.00 5.77 0.08
N CYS A 165 -4.29 6.01 -1.20
CA CYS A 165 -4.98 7.22 -1.64
C CYS A 165 -6.46 6.96 -1.95
N PRO A 166 -7.34 7.98 -1.86
CA PRO A 166 -8.73 7.87 -2.29
C PRO A 166 -8.83 7.57 -3.80
N PRO A 167 -10.04 7.24 -4.30
CA PRO A 167 -10.28 7.02 -5.72
C PRO A 167 -9.88 8.22 -6.57
N ALA A 168 -9.24 7.97 -7.73
CA ALA A 168 -8.70 9.00 -8.61
C ALA A 168 -9.74 9.62 -9.57
N LEU A 169 -10.93 9.03 -9.70
CA LEU A 169 -12.03 9.67 -10.42
C LEU A 169 -12.81 10.58 -9.47
N GLY A 170 -12.85 11.86 -9.79
CA GLY A 170 -13.54 12.89 -9.01
C GLY A 170 -12.75 13.47 -7.82
N LEU A 171 -11.55 12.95 -7.51
CA LEU A 171 -10.67 13.48 -6.45
C LEU A 171 -9.24 13.60 -6.97
N SER A 172 -8.58 14.72 -6.63
CA SER A 172 -7.21 15.00 -7.06
C SER A 172 -6.14 14.56 -6.05
N ASP A 173 -6.54 14.04 -4.91
CA ASP A 173 -5.66 13.66 -3.80
C ASP A 173 -4.57 12.67 -4.26
N ALA A 174 -4.97 11.61 -5.00
CA ALA A 174 -4.02 10.64 -5.55
C ALA A 174 -3.07 11.25 -6.58
N LEU A 175 -3.53 12.22 -7.38
CA LEU A 175 -2.72 12.91 -8.39
C LEU A 175 -1.64 13.77 -7.73
N VAL A 176 -1.99 14.47 -6.66
CA VAL A 176 -1.04 15.27 -5.88
C VAL A 176 0.00 14.36 -5.22
N MET A 177 -0.46 13.30 -4.56
CA MET A 177 0.42 12.36 -3.86
C MET A 177 1.32 11.57 -4.81
N SER A 178 0.92 11.38 -6.07
CA SER A 178 1.72 10.67 -7.07
C SER A 178 3.04 11.36 -7.42
N LYS A 179 3.17 12.66 -7.15
CA LYS A 179 4.43 13.40 -7.31
C LYS A 179 5.49 13.03 -6.27
N PHE A 180 5.08 12.45 -5.15
CA PHE A 180 5.95 12.06 -4.05
C PHE A 180 6.23 10.56 -4.00
N SER A 181 5.64 9.79 -4.95
CA SER A 181 5.79 8.34 -5.03
C SER A 181 6.70 7.91 -6.18
N ASP A 182 7.44 6.83 -5.94
CA ASP A 182 8.34 6.23 -6.92
C ASP A 182 7.59 5.27 -7.86
N VAL A 183 6.53 4.63 -7.32
CA VAL A 183 5.69 3.66 -8.04
C VAL A 183 4.22 4.00 -7.84
N ASN A 184 3.45 4.12 -8.93
CA ASN A 184 2.02 4.38 -8.89
C ASN A 184 1.25 3.18 -9.44
N ILE A 185 0.38 2.59 -8.63
CA ILE A 185 -0.43 1.43 -8.97
C ILE A 185 -1.92 1.81 -8.95
N VAL A 186 -2.63 1.42 -9.98
CA VAL A 186 -4.08 1.54 -10.05
C VAL A 186 -4.71 0.18 -9.81
N THR A 187 -5.55 0.07 -8.78
CA THR A 187 -6.33 -1.13 -8.50
C THR A 187 -7.70 -1.03 -9.18
N ILE A 188 -8.06 -2.03 -9.95
CA ILE A 188 -9.38 -2.13 -10.59
C ILE A 188 -10.10 -3.39 -10.12
N SER A 189 -11.44 -3.34 -10.12
CA SER A 189 -12.29 -4.48 -9.77
C SER A 189 -12.70 -5.22 -11.03
N ASN A 190 -12.36 -6.52 -11.13
CA ASN A 190 -12.77 -7.35 -12.25
C ASN A 190 -14.29 -7.32 -12.44
N ALA A 191 -14.74 -7.23 -13.69
CA ALA A 191 -16.15 -7.16 -14.11
C ALA A 191 -16.97 -5.97 -13.56
N LYS A 192 -16.31 -5.00 -12.85
CA LYS A 192 -16.99 -3.79 -12.35
C LYS A 192 -16.40 -2.54 -12.98
N THR A 193 -15.08 -2.41 -12.98
CA THR A 193 -14.39 -1.23 -13.52
C THR A 193 -14.46 -1.26 -15.05
N LYS A 194 -14.94 -0.18 -15.67
CA LYS A 194 -14.98 -0.02 -17.13
C LYS A 194 -13.63 0.41 -17.66
N ILE A 195 -13.33 0.08 -18.89
CA ILE A 195 -12.07 0.48 -19.56
C ILE A 195 -11.95 1.99 -19.62
N ASP A 196 -13.03 2.70 -19.96
CA ASP A 196 -13.05 4.17 -20.05
C ASP A 196 -12.64 4.82 -18.72
N GLN A 197 -13.07 4.25 -17.59
CA GLN A 197 -12.69 4.74 -16.25
C GLN A 197 -11.17 4.62 -16.01
N LEU A 198 -10.55 3.54 -16.46
CA LEU A 198 -9.10 3.35 -16.36
C LEU A 198 -8.35 4.32 -17.27
N GLU A 199 -8.85 4.53 -18.48
CA GLU A 199 -8.29 5.52 -19.41
C GLU A 199 -8.37 6.95 -18.86
N ASP A 200 -9.48 7.31 -18.22
CA ASP A 200 -9.63 8.64 -17.61
C ASP A 200 -8.66 8.82 -16.43
N VAL A 201 -8.47 7.78 -15.58
CA VAL A 201 -7.44 7.81 -14.55
C VAL A 201 -6.06 8.00 -15.17
N LYS A 202 -5.74 7.28 -16.24
CA LYS A 202 -4.45 7.40 -16.95
C LYS A 202 -4.24 8.83 -17.46
N LYS A 203 -5.21 9.40 -18.16
CA LYS A 203 -5.16 10.80 -18.65
C LYS A 203 -4.95 11.80 -17.51
N ASN A 204 -5.60 11.59 -16.36
CA ASN A 204 -5.44 12.46 -15.20
C ASN A 204 -4.01 12.41 -14.63
N PHE A 205 -3.40 11.22 -14.54
CA PHE A 205 -2.00 11.07 -14.14
C PHE A 205 -1.04 11.74 -15.14
N GLU A 206 -1.25 11.57 -16.44
CA GLU A 206 -0.45 12.20 -17.49
C GLU A 206 -0.50 13.73 -17.43
N ARG A 207 -1.67 14.33 -17.12
CA ARG A 207 -1.83 15.79 -16.95
C ARG A 207 -0.96 16.39 -15.85
N VAL A 208 -0.61 15.62 -14.84
CA VAL A 208 0.27 16.06 -13.75
C VAL A 208 1.71 15.57 -13.92
N ASN A 209 2.06 15.07 -15.12
CA ASN A 209 3.37 14.48 -15.44
C ASN A 209 3.73 13.32 -14.52
N SER A 210 2.74 12.55 -14.06
CA SER A 210 2.94 11.35 -13.28
C SER A 210 2.62 10.12 -14.13
N LYS A 211 3.33 9.02 -13.90
CA LYS A 211 3.18 7.78 -14.67
C LYS A 211 2.54 6.69 -13.81
N ILE A 212 1.54 6.00 -14.35
CA ILE A 212 1.05 4.74 -13.78
C ILE A 212 2.07 3.65 -14.12
N THR A 213 2.63 3.03 -13.09
CA THR A 213 3.64 1.97 -13.24
C THR A 213 2.97 0.61 -13.54
N GLY A 214 1.78 0.38 -13.00
CA GLY A 214 1.07 -0.86 -13.19
C GLY A 214 -0.40 -0.81 -12.78
N VAL A 215 -1.14 -1.83 -13.21
CA VAL A 215 -2.54 -2.04 -12.86
C VAL A 215 -2.70 -3.39 -12.19
N VAL A 216 -3.40 -3.43 -11.06
CA VAL A 216 -3.75 -4.66 -10.35
C VAL A 216 -5.24 -4.95 -10.52
N ILE A 217 -5.55 -6.09 -11.11
CA ILE A 217 -6.93 -6.56 -11.26
C ILE A 217 -7.31 -7.35 -10.00
N ASN A 218 -8.16 -6.75 -9.18
CA ASN A 218 -8.69 -7.36 -7.96
C ASN A 218 -10.03 -8.07 -8.24
N LYS A 219 -10.46 -8.93 -7.31
CA LYS A 219 -11.73 -9.70 -7.38
C LYS A 219 -11.86 -10.57 -8.62
N ALA A 220 -10.74 -10.91 -9.27
CA ALA A 220 -10.75 -11.86 -10.38
C ALA A 220 -11.15 -13.26 -9.88
N LYS A 221 -12.09 -13.91 -10.57
CA LYS A 221 -12.40 -15.33 -10.33
C LYS A 221 -11.28 -16.16 -10.94
N VAL A 222 -10.37 -16.65 -10.11
CA VAL A 222 -9.36 -17.61 -10.55
C VAL A 222 -10.05 -18.95 -10.76
N LYS A 223 -10.05 -19.47 -11.99
CA LYS A 223 -10.47 -20.86 -12.24
C LYS A 223 -9.42 -21.76 -11.58
N ALA A 224 -9.84 -22.61 -10.68
CA ALA A 224 -8.98 -23.55 -9.95
C ALA A 224 -8.05 -24.39 -10.87
N SER A 225 -8.41 -24.57 -12.13
CA SER A 225 -7.63 -25.30 -13.12
C SER A 225 -6.36 -24.61 -13.61
N SER A 226 -6.25 -23.29 -13.47
CA SER A 226 -5.09 -22.55 -14.01
C SER A 226 -3.91 -22.44 -13.04
N TYR A 227 -4.15 -22.56 -11.74
CA TYR A 227 -3.10 -22.50 -10.71
C TYR A 227 -2.78 -23.86 -10.10
N SER A 228 -3.74 -24.80 -10.04
CA SER A 228 -3.53 -26.12 -9.45
C SER A 228 -2.57 -27.00 -10.26
N SER A 229 -2.47 -26.82 -11.58
CA SER A 229 -1.57 -27.62 -12.41
C SER A 229 -0.07 -27.30 -12.20
N TYR A 230 0.26 -26.11 -11.71
CA TYR A 230 1.65 -25.74 -11.39
C TYR A 230 2.09 -26.11 -9.97
N TYR A 231 1.14 -26.24 -9.01
CA TYR A 231 1.45 -26.41 -7.58
C TYR A 231 1.01 -27.75 -7.00
N THR A 232 0.29 -28.61 -7.74
CA THR A 232 -0.10 -29.95 -7.28
C THR A 232 0.91 -31.04 -7.63
N ASN A 233 2.08 -30.70 -8.18
CA ASN A 233 3.18 -31.65 -8.36
C ASN A 233 4.02 -31.86 -7.09
N ASP A 234 3.39 -31.87 -5.91
CA ASP A 234 3.98 -32.40 -4.66
C ASP A 234 4.26 -33.93 -4.71
N LYS A 235 4.08 -34.56 -5.88
CA LYS A 235 4.47 -35.95 -6.10
C LYS A 235 5.97 -36.18 -6.37
N TYR A 236 6.76 -35.11 -6.53
CA TYR A 236 8.20 -35.28 -6.81
C TYR A 236 9.10 -35.42 -5.55
N TYR A 237 8.57 -35.23 -4.35
CA TYR A 237 9.39 -35.27 -3.11
C TYR A 237 9.11 -36.43 -2.15
N THR A 238 8.19 -37.37 -2.49
CA THR A 238 7.85 -38.49 -1.57
C THR A 238 8.27 -39.87 -2.05
N ASP A 239 8.91 -40.06 -3.22
CA ASP A 239 9.18 -41.43 -3.74
C ASP A 239 10.66 -41.82 -3.85
N ASN A 240 11.61 -41.12 -3.23
CA ASN A 240 13.02 -41.49 -3.28
C ASN A 240 13.65 -41.95 -1.96
N ASN A 241 12.90 -42.32 -0.92
CA ASN A 241 13.47 -42.83 0.32
C ASN A 241 12.79 -44.10 0.89
N LEU A 242 12.38 -45.04 0.05
CA LEU A 242 11.99 -46.37 0.55
C LEU A 242 12.29 -47.48 -0.49
N LYS A 243 13.55 -47.64 -0.88
CA LYS A 243 14.06 -48.92 -1.44
C LYS A 243 15.57 -49.00 -1.25
N SER A 244 15.97 -49.31 -0.03
CA SER A 244 17.20 -50.05 0.21
C SER A 244 17.23 -50.56 1.66
N VAL A 245 16.56 -51.69 1.92
CA VAL A 245 16.99 -52.71 2.88
C VAL A 245 16.19 -53.98 2.56
N LYS A 246 16.82 -54.84 1.75
CA LYS A 246 16.84 -56.30 1.92
C LYS A 246 18.04 -56.82 1.13
#